data_092e928a57ed1feb441e17ecf7b3bd9f
#
_entry.id   092e928a57ed1feb441e17ecf7b3bd9f
#
_cell.length_a   1.000
_cell.length_b   1.000
_cell.length_c   1.000
_cell.angle_alpha   90.00
_cell.angle_beta   90.00
_cell.angle_gamma   90.00
#
_symmetry.space_group_name_H-M   'P 1'
#
loop_
_entity.id
_entity.type
_entity.pdbx_description
1 polymer ?
#
loop_
_entity_poly.entity_id
_entity_poly.type
_entity_poly.pdbx_seq_one_letter_code
_entity_poly.pdbx_strand_id
1 'polypeptide(L)'
;MKITVFVHITHNQITNKKVIRKAFEELKDGRYLVSIESNKHRSSPQNKYYWGCCLPLVKDGLIDVGYREINSNEATHDLMKYMFLKKRIVNEETGEVIETIGSTTELTTIEFNDYIDRIAQFTAEMLGVVIPPPNSQVELFYKQDLKPSIID
;
A
#
# COMPACT_ATOMS: atom_id res chain seq x y z
N MET A 1 3.57 25.37 6.72
CA MET A 1 4.11 24.93 5.43
C MET A 1 4.85 23.60 5.63
N LYS A 2 4.61 22.63 4.77
CA LYS A 2 5.27 21.33 4.81
C LYS A 2 6.05 21.15 3.51
N ILE A 3 7.34 20.87 3.63
CA ILE A 3 8.18 20.54 2.48
C ILE A 3 8.58 19.07 2.60
N THR A 4 8.41 18.32 1.53
CA THR A 4 8.85 16.92 1.46
C THR A 4 9.99 16.81 0.47
N VAL A 5 11.12 16.27 0.90
CA VAL A 5 12.30 16.07 0.06
C VAL A 5 12.74 14.63 0.17
N PHE A 6 12.97 14.00 -0.97
CA PHE A 6 13.55 12.66 -1.01
C PHE A 6 15.06 12.74 -0.82
N VAL A 7 15.54 12.04 0.19
CA VAL A 7 16.96 11.99 0.53
C VAL A 7 17.52 10.64 0.12
N HIS A 8 18.57 10.66 -0.68
CA HIS A 8 19.26 9.44 -1.08
C HIS A 8 20.52 9.27 -0.22
N ILE A 9 20.60 8.14 0.47
CA ILE A 9 21.73 7.81 1.35
C ILE A 9 22.43 6.56 0.82
N THR A 10 23.73 6.67 0.59
CA THR A 10 24.58 5.56 0.20
C THR A 10 25.85 5.60 1.05
N HIS A 11 26.21 4.49 1.67
CA HIS A 11 27.36 4.39 2.59
C HIS A 11 27.35 5.48 3.66
N ASN A 12 26.19 5.69 4.29
CA ASN A 12 25.96 6.72 5.32
C ASN A 12 26.21 8.17 4.85
N GLN A 13 26.20 8.40 3.54
CA GLN A 13 26.34 9.75 2.99
C GLN A 13 25.15 10.11 2.12
N ILE A 14 24.76 11.38 2.20
CA ILE A 14 23.71 11.94 1.35
C ILE A 14 24.30 12.17 -0.04
N THR A 15 23.71 11.58 -1.07
CA THR A 15 24.18 11.68 -2.46
C THR A 15 23.52 12.81 -3.25
N ASN A 16 22.32 13.25 -2.85
CA ASN A 16 21.59 14.32 -3.53
C ASN A 16 21.59 15.66 -2.77
N LYS A 17 22.75 16.08 -2.29
CA LYS A 17 22.93 17.29 -1.46
C LYS A 17 22.36 18.57 -2.08
N LYS A 18 22.46 18.73 -3.40
CA LYS A 18 21.98 19.91 -4.10
C LYS A 18 20.47 20.11 -3.95
N VAL A 19 19.70 19.03 -4.06
CA VAL A 19 18.23 19.06 -3.94
C VAL A 19 17.82 19.45 -2.53
N ILE A 20 18.51 18.90 -1.53
CA ILE A 20 18.25 19.20 -0.13
C ILE A 20 18.60 20.66 0.17
N ARG A 21 19.76 21.14 -0.28
CA ARG A 21 20.16 22.53 -0.09
C ARG A 21 19.14 23.50 -0.67
N LYS A 22 18.66 23.24 -1.88
CA LYS A 22 17.65 24.07 -2.53
C LYS A 22 16.34 24.13 -1.72
N ALA A 23 15.93 23.00 -1.17
CA ALA A 23 14.73 22.95 -0.33
C ALA A 23 14.88 23.81 0.95
N PHE A 24 16.06 23.80 1.57
CA PHE A 24 16.34 24.64 2.73
C PHE A 24 16.43 26.14 2.40
N GLU A 25 16.95 26.49 1.22
CA GLU A 25 17.04 27.89 0.77
C GLU A 25 15.65 28.56 0.63
N GLU A 26 14.61 27.78 0.41
CA GLU A 26 13.23 28.27 0.31
C GLU A 26 12.57 28.52 1.68
N LEU A 27 13.21 28.08 2.77
CA LEU A 27 12.69 28.25 4.12
C LEU A 27 13.08 29.62 4.69
N LYS A 28 12.14 30.27 5.37
CA LYS A 28 12.40 31.49 6.12
C LYS A 28 13.04 31.17 7.47
N ASP A 29 13.69 32.15 8.08
CA ASP A 29 14.22 31.98 9.42
C ASP A 29 13.14 31.52 10.40
N GLY A 30 13.45 30.54 11.21
CA GLY A 30 12.49 29.95 12.14
C GLY A 30 12.92 28.61 12.70
N ARG A 31 12.05 28.04 13.52
CA ARG A 31 12.25 26.69 14.07
C ARG A 31 11.44 25.70 13.26
N TYR A 32 12.08 24.62 12.86
CA TYR A 32 11.46 23.57 12.06
C TYR A 32 11.69 22.20 12.70
N LEU A 33 10.69 21.34 12.59
CA LEU A 33 10.83 19.93 12.92
C LEU A 33 11.23 19.19 11.64
N VAL A 34 12.35 18.49 11.69
CA VAL A 34 12.79 17.63 10.58
C VAL A 34 12.56 16.17 10.98
N SER A 35 11.80 15.44 10.18
CA SER A 35 11.61 14.01 10.36
C SER A 35 12.18 13.26 9.16
N ILE A 36 12.79 12.11 9.42
CA ILE A 36 13.34 11.25 8.39
C ILE A 36 12.61 9.91 8.46
N GLU A 37 11.94 9.58 7.38
CA GLU A 37 11.19 8.33 7.25
C GLU A 37 11.83 7.46 6.18
N SER A 38 11.89 6.16 6.43
CA SER A 38 12.36 5.23 5.42
C SER A 38 11.33 5.10 4.30
N ASN A 39 11.75 5.47 3.09
CA ASN A 39 10.93 5.33 1.91
C ASN A 39 11.24 3.99 1.22
N LYS A 40 10.75 2.92 1.82
CA LYS A 40 10.84 1.58 1.23
C LYS A 40 9.77 1.44 0.17
N HIS A 41 10.12 1.81 -1.05
CA HIS A 41 9.23 1.56 -2.19
C HIS A 41 9.27 0.08 -2.55
N ARG A 42 8.08 -0.55 -2.48
CA ARG A 42 7.84 -1.73 -3.28
C ARG A 42 7.92 -1.33 -4.75
N SER A 43 8.17 -2.30 -5.63
CA SER A 43 8.20 -2.02 -7.05
C SER A 43 6.91 -1.30 -7.47
N SER A 44 7.04 -0.22 -8.24
CA SER A 44 5.88 0.53 -8.76
C SER A 44 4.88 -0.36 -9.53
N PRO A 45 5.32 -1.36 -10.35
CA PRO A 45 4.40 -2.31 -10.97
C PRO A 45 3.56 -3.11 -9.98
N GLN A 46 4.14 -3.54 -8.86
CA GLN A 46 3.44 -4.30 -7.84
C GLN A 46 2.36 -3.46 -7.12
N ASN A 47 2.65 -2.21 -6.81
CA ASN A 47 1.67 -1.27 -6.27
C ASN A 47 0.56 -0.97 -7.27
N LYS A 48 0.89 -0.76 -8.53
CA LYS A 48 -0.10 -0.54 -9.59
C LYS A 48 -1.03 -1.71 -9.77
N TYR A 49 -0.51 -2.91 -9.73
CA TYR A 49 -1.30 -4.13 -9.78
C TYR A 49 -2.27 -4.23 -8.61
N TYR A 50 -1.80 -3.99 -7.39
CA TYR A 50 -2.61 -4.06 -6.18
C TYR A 50 -3.75 -3.03 -6.21
N TRP A 51 -3.43 -1.75 -6.43
CA TRP A 51 -4.41 -0.67 -6.39
C TRP A 51 -5.26 -0.57 -7.66
N GLY A 52 -4.71 -0.94 -8.81
CA GLY A 52 -5.38 -0.79 -10.10
C GLY A 52 -6.12 -2.04 -10.58
N CYS A 53 -5.78 -3.23 -10.08
CA CYS A 53 -6.40 -4.48 -10.48
C CYS A 53 -7.03 -5.22 -9.30
N CYS A 54 -6.26 -5.53 -8.26
CA CYS A 54 -6.74 -6.35 -7.16
C CYS A 54 -7.88 -5.69 -6.38
N LEU A 55 -7.66 -4.50 -5.85
CA LEU A 55 -8.64 -3.83 -5.00
C LEU A 55 -9.95 -3.48 -5.72
N PRO A 56 -9.95 -2.98 -6.97
CA PRO A 56 -11.21 -2.75 -7.68
C PRO A 56 -12.04 -4.01 -7.88
N LEU A 57 -11.41 -5.14 -8.19
CA LEU A 57 -12.12 -6.42 -8.35
C LEU A 57 -12.70 -6.93 -7.04
N VAL A 58 -11.96 -6.82 -5.95
CA VAL A 58 -12.45 -7.19 -4.61
C VAL A 58 -13.62 -6.29 -4.22
N LYS A 59 -13.48 -4.98 -4.43
CA LYS A 59 -14.53 -4.00 -4.14
C LYS A 59 -15.82 -4.35 -4.90
N ASP A 60 -15.73 -4.57 -6.19
CA ASP A 60 -16.89 -4.90 -7.01
C ASP A 60 -17.55 -6.21 -6.57
N GLY A 61 -16.74 -7.22 -6.26
CA GLY A 61 -17.24 -8.48 -5.72
C GLY A 61 -17.93 -8.33 -4.37
N LEU A 62 -17.41 -7.50 -3.48
CA LEU A 62 -18.03 -7.22 -2.18
C LEU A 62 -19.38 -6.50 -2.35
N ILE A 63 -19.43 -5.51 -3.22
CA ILE A 63 -20.69 -4.79 -3.51
C ILE A 63 -21.73 -5.75 -4.08
N ASP A 64 -21.35 -6.62 -5.00
CA ASP A 64 -22.26 -7.58 -5.64
C ASP A 64 -22.87 -8.59 -4.65
N VAL A 65 -22.12 -8.96 -3.61
CA VAL A 65 -22.66 -9.87 -2.57
C VAL A 65 -23.34 -9.13 -1.40
N GLY A 66 -23.44 -7.80 -1.45
CA GLY A 66 -24.25 -7.02 -0.51
C GLY A 66 -23.49 -6.09 0.43
N TYR A 67 -22.14 -6.09 0.42
CA TYR A 67 -21.35 -5.19 1.26
C TYR A 67 -21.16 -3.82 0.60
N ARG A 68 -22.27 -3.10 0.49
CA ARG A 68 -22.34 -1.84 -0.28
C ARG A 68 -21.63 -0.66 0.37
N GLU A 69 -21.32 -0.75 1.64
CA GLU A 69 -20.55 0.29 2.36
C GLU A 69 -19.09 0.28 1.96
N ILE A 70 -18.56 -0.85 1.47
CA ILE A 70 -17.20 -0.97 0.96
C ILE A 70 -17.17 -0.48 -0.50
N ASN A 71 -17.27 0.83 -0.67
CA ASN A 71 -17.46 1.46 -1.98
C ASN A 71 -16.28 2.26 -2.51
N SER A 72 -15.11 2.12 -1.90
CA SER A 72 -13.87 2.76 -2.34
C SER A 72 -12.70 1.78 -2.26
N ASN A 73 -11.64 2.06 -3.02
CA ASN A 73 -10.42 1.26 -2.94
C ASN A 73 -9.76 1.35 -1.56
N GLU A 74 -9.82 2.52 -0.92
CA GLU A 74 -9.30 2.72 0.44
C GLU A 74 -10.05 1.87 1.46
N ALA A 75 -11.37 1.85 1.41
CA ALA A 75 -12.19 1.02 2.31
C ALA A 75 -11.91 -0.47 2.08
N THR A 76 -11.75 -0.89 0.82
CA THR A 76 -11.38 -2.26 0.47
C THR A 76 -9.99 -2.61 0.99
N HIS A 77 -9.04 -1.70 0.83
CA HIS A 77 -7.67 -1.86 1.35
C HIS A 77 -7.68 -2.06 2.88
N ASP A 78 -8.41 -1.23 3.59
CA ASP A 78 -8.52 -1.34 5.05
C ASP A 78 -9.14 -2.68 5.48
N LEU A 79 -10.17 -3.15 4.78
CA LEU A 79 -10.77 -4.45 5.05
C LEU A 79 -9.80 -5.59 4.78
N MET A 80 -9.05 -5.55 3.69
CA MET A 80 -8.06 -6.58 3.37
C MET A 80 -6.93 -6.64 4.40
N LYS A 81 -6.46 -5.48 4.87
CA LYS A 81 -5.49 -5.42 5.97
C LYS A 81 -6.07 -6.03 7.26
N TYR A 82 -7.29 -5.70 7.58
CA TYR A 82 -7.97 -6.25 8.75
C TYR A 82 -8.07 -7.78 8.68
N MET A 83 -8.38 -8.32 7.52
CA MET A 83 -8.54 -9.76 7.35
C MET A 83 -7.21 -10.53 7.32
N PHE A 84 -6.17 -9.97 6.70
CA PHE A 84 -4.95 -10.72 6.37
C PHE A 84 -3.67 -10.19 7.01
N LEU A 85 -3.69 -9.02 7.65
CA LEU A 85 -2.51 -8.43 8.29
C LEU A 85 -2.71 -8.19 9.78
N LYS A 86 -3.59 -8.92 10.43
CA LYS A 86 -3.71 -8.88 11.89
C LYS A 86 -2.43 -9.39 12.53
N LYS A 87 -1.93 -8.62 13.49
CA LYS A 87 -0.81 -9.02 14.35
C LYS A 87 -1.30 -9.23 15.78
N ARG A 88 -0.78 -10.25 16.43
CA ARG A 88 -1.00 -10.50 17.84
C ARG A 88 0.25 -10.12 18.60
N ILE A 89 0.10 -9.21 19.54
CA ILE A 89 1.17 -8.80 20.44
C ILE A 89 0.89 -9.42 21.80
N VAL A 90 1.81 -10.23 22.28
CA VAL A 90 1.68 -10.90 23.58
C VAL A 90 2.48 -10.12 24.60
N ASN A 91 1.84 -9.74 25.71
CA ASN A 91 2.56 -9.22 26.86
C ASN A 91 3.30 -10.38 27.55
N GLU A 92 4.60 -10.36 27.53
CA GLU A 92 5.44 -11.44 28.06
C GLU A 92 5.31 -11.61 29.58
N GLU A 93 4.89 -10.55 30.30
CA GLU A 93 4.74 -10.60 31.77
C GLU A 93 3.35 -11.09 32.18
N THR A 94 2.28 -10.66 31.51
CA THR A 94 0.90 -10.96 31.89
C THR A 94 0.24 -12.04 31.05
N GLY A 95 0.79 -12.35 29.87
CA GLY A 95 0.18 -13.24 28.89
C GLY A 95 -1.00 -12.64 28.13
N GLU A 96 -1.34 -11.37 28.39
CA GLU A 96 -2.40 -10.68 27.67
C GLU A 96 -2.04 -10.52 26.20
N VAL A 97 -3.04 -10.65 25.34
CA VAL A 97 -2.89 -10.56 23.88
C VAL A 97 -3.63 -9.32 23.37
N ILE A 98 -2.93 -8.48 22.63
CA ILE A 98 -3.51 -7.36 21.92
C ILE A 98 -3.46 -7.66 20.42
N GLU A 99 -4.59 -7.48 19.73
CA GLU A 99 -4.63 -7.56 18.28
C GLU A 99 -4.46 -6.16 17.66
N THR A 100 -3.61 -6.06 16.65
CA THR A 100 -3.41 -4.84 15.88
C THR A 100 -3.37 -5.16 14.40
N ILE A 101 -3.50 -4.12 13.56
CA ILE A 101 -3.47 -4.26 12.11
C ILE A 101 -2.11 -3.80 11.61
N GLY A 102 -1.44 -4.63 10.82
CA GLY A 102 -0.17 -4.29 10.19
C GLY A 102 -0.34 -3.31 9.03
N SER A 103 0.76 -2.71 8.61
CA SER A 103 0.81 -1.84 7.43
C SER A 103 1.35 -2.60 6.22
N THR A 104 0.76 -2.38 5.04
CA THR A 104 1.29 -2.96 3.80
C THR A 104 2.65 -2.39 3.43
N THR A 105 2.99 -1.17 3.90
CA THR A 105 4.27 -0.53 3.62
C THR A 105 5.44 -1.21 4.33
N GLU A 106 5.19 -1.97 5.38
CA GLU A 106 6.21 -2.73 6.11
C GLU A 106 6.50 -4.10 5.51
N LEU A 107 5.69 -4.55 4.56
CA LEU A 107 5.84 -5.86 3.94
C LEU A 107 6.99 -5.86 2.93
N THR A 108 7.80 -6.91 2.95
CA THR A 108 8.76 -7.20 1.88
C THR A 108 8.01 -7.57 0.60
N THR A 109 8.72 -7.64 -0.53
CA THR A 109 8.13 -8.07 -1.81
C THR A 109 7.52 -9.47 -1.71
N ILE A 110 8.19 -10.39 -1.03
CA ILE A 110 7.70 -11.77 -0.83
C ILE A 110 6.46 -11.79 0.05
N GLU A 111 6.49 -11.08 1.18
CA GLU A 111 5.34 -10.96 2.08
C GLU A 111 4.15 -10.30 1.42
N PHE A 112 4.39 -9.31 0.58
CA PHE A 112 3.32 -8.63 -0.15
C PHE A 112 2.69 -9.54 -1.21
N ASN A 113 3.48 -10.34 -1.91
CA ASN A 113 2.96 -11.34 -2.83
C ASN A 113 2.10 -12.39 -2.11
N ASP A 114 2.54 -12.86 -0.95
CA ASP A 114 1.75 -13.78 -0.13
C ASP A 114 0.43 -13.14 0.31
N TYR A 115 0.46 -11.88 0.71
CA TYR A 115 -0.74 -11.10 1.05
C TYR A 115 -1.71 -11.00 -0.13
N ILE A 116 -1.21 -10.69 -1.33
CA ILE A 116 -2.03 -10.66 -2.56
C ILE A 116 -2.60 -12.05 -2.90
N ASP A 117 -1.83 -13.10 -2.74
CA ASP A 117 -2.29 -14.47 -2.99
C ASP A 117 -3.44 -14.86 -2.06
N ARG A 118 -3.37 -14.48 -0.80
CA ARG A 118 -4.47 -14.70 0.16
C ARG A 118 -5.72 -13.92 -0.22
N ILE A 119 -5.56 -12.69 -0.67
CA ILE A 119 -6.68 -11.86 -1.16
C ILE A 119 -7.30 -12.53 -2.39
N ALA A 120 -6.49 -12.98 -3.33
CA ALA A 120 -6.97 -13.65 -4.55
C ALA A 120 -7.74 -14.93 -4.23
N GLN A 121 -7.25 -15.73 -3.30
CA GLN A 121 -7.92 -16.94 -2.84
C GLN A 121 -9.26 -16.63 -2.18
N PHE A 122 -9.28 -15.68 -1.26
CA PHE A 122 -10.52 -15.24 -0.61
C PHE A 122 -11.54 -14.75 -1.64
N THR A 123 -11.09 -13.92 -2.59
CA THR A 123 -11.96 -13.34 -3.61
C THR A 123 -12.55 -14.41 -4.51
N ALA A 124 -11.76 -15.38 -4.91
CA ALA A 124 -12.24 -16.51 -5.72
C ALA A 124 -13.23 -17.39 -4.95
N GLU A 125 -12.93 -17.76 -3.71
CA GLU A 125 -13.74 -18.68 -2.91
C GLU A 125 -15.02 -18.06 -2.37
N MET A 126 -14.93 -16.82 -1.88
CA MET A 126 -16.03 -16.16 -1.17
C MET A 126 -16.85 -15.21 -2.03
N LEU A 127 -16.24 -14.59 -3.03
CA LEU A 127 -16.90 -13.61 -3.89
C LEU A 127 -17.13 -14.13 -5.31
N GLY A 128 -16.54 -15.26 -5.66
CA GLY A 128 -16.67 -15.84 -7.01
C GLY A 128 -15.97 -15.03 -8.10
N VAL A 129 -15.00 -14.20 -7.73
CA VAL A 129 -14.27 -13.34 -8.65
C VAL A 129 -12.81 -13.81 -8.74
N VAL A 130 -12.33 -14.00 -9.96
CA VAL A 130 -10.93 -14.38 -10.20
C VAL A 130 -10.11 -13.14 -10.47
N ILE A 131 -9.08 -12.90 -9.64
CA ILE A 131 -8.12 -11.84 -9.87
C ILE A 131 -7.06 -12.37 -10.85
N PRO A 132 -6.88 -11.73 -12.04
CA PRO A 132 -5.87 -12.18 -12.99
C PRO A 132 -4.46 -11.99 -12.44
N PRO A 133 -3.49 -12.85 -12.80
CA PRO A 133 -2.12 -12.69 -12.37
C PRO A 133 -1.47 -11.42 -12.94
N PRO A 134 -0.41 -10.90 -12.30
CA PRO A 134 0.30 -9.72 -12.79
C PRO A 134 0.84 -9.94 -14.21
N ASN A 135 0.91 -8.85 -14.98
CA ASN A 135 1.42 -8.85 -16.38
C ASN A 135 0.61 -9.71 -17.36
N SER A 136 -0.64 -10.03 -17.01
CA SER A 136 -1.56 -10.72 -17.94
C SER A 136 -2.17 -9.72 -18.93
N GLN A 137 -2.68 -10.24 -20.07
CA GLN A 137 -3.40 -9.41 -21.03
C GLN A 137 -4.68 -8.81 -20.45
N VAL A 138 -5.31 -9.49 -19.52
CA VAL A 138 -6.50 -9.01 -18.82
C VAL A 138 -6.16 -7.78 -17.97
N GLU A 139 -5.00 -7.76 -17.35
CA GLU A 139 -4.50 -6.59 -16.62
C GLU A 139 -4.33 -5.38 -17.56
N LEU A 140 -3.75 -5.58 -18.73
CA LEU A 140 -3.60 -4.52 -19.74
C LEU A 140 -4.95 -4.00 -20.22
N PHE A 141 -5.91 -4.87 -20.45
CA PHE A 141 -7.27 -4.50 -20.80
C PHE A 141 -7.93 -3.67 -19.70
N TYR A 142 -7.76 -4.08 -18.46
CA TYR A 142 -8.29 -3.38 -17.29
C TYR A 142 -7.70 -1.97 -17.16
N LYS A 143 -6.42 -1.81 -17.46
CA LYS A 143 -5.77 -0.49 -17.47
C LYS A 143 -6.30 0.44 -18.55
N GLN A 144 -6.72 -0.10 -19.68
CA GLN A 144 -7.30 0.70 -20.76
C GLN A 144 -8.70 1.22 -20.42
N ASP A 145 -9.46 0.46 -19.65
CA ASP A 145 -10.79 0.86 -19.21
C ASP A 145 -10.76 1.80 -18.00
N LEU A 146 -9.67 1.82 -17.25
CA LEU A 146 -9.50 2.74 -16.14
C LEU A 146 -9.02 4.10 -16.64
N LYS A 147 -9.76 5.14 -16.27
CA LYS A 147 -9.32 6.52 -16.55
C LYS A 147 -7.98 6.78 -15.88
N PRO A 148 -7.07 7.56 -16.50
CA PRO A 148 -5.75 7.84 -15.95
C PRO A 148 -5.74 8.35 -14.51
N SER A 149 -6.79 9.06 -14.10
CA SER A 149 -6.94 9.57 -12.74
C SER A 149 -7.15 8.50 -11.66
N ILE A 150 -7.39 7.25 -12.04
CA ILE A 150 -7.63 6.14 -11.10
C ILE A 150 -6.36 5.30 -10.91
N ILE A 151 -5.40 5.42 -11.83
CA ILE A 151 -4.18 4.62 -11.87
C ILE A 151 -3.04 5.25 -11.05
N ASP A 152 -3.13 6.53 -10.76
CA ASP A 152 -2.11 7.29 -10.01
C ASP A 152 -2.09 6.95 -8.49
#